data_53bf4b1a88a986a831d2ab01c44e3b7a
#
_entry.id   53bf4b1a88a986a831d2ab01c44e3b7a
#
_cell.length_a   1.000
_cell.length_b   1.000
_cell.length_c   1.000
_cell.angle_alpha   90.00
_cell.angle_beta   90.00
_cell.angle_gamma   90.00
#
_symmetry.space_group_name_H-M   'P 1'
#
loop_
_entity.id
_entity.type
_entity.pdbx_description
1 polymer ?
#
loop_
_entity_poly.entity_id
_entity_poly.type
_entity_poly.pdbx_seq_one_letter_code
_entity_poly.pdbx_strand_id
1 'polypeptide(L)'
;SIILPMVTYLKDHGVQFHYETKVVDVRFDIQGKRKQASSVVVEHAGETSTIDLTENDLLFITNGGCVESCTVGAQDKAAGFDPTIKPGNGWDLWKKIAAQDPAFGHPEKFCSDPEHSNWESATITTLDDKIPQYIQKICKRDPFSGHTVTGGIVTVKDSNWLLSWTLNRQQQFRDQPKNQLCVWIYGLFSDKPGNYVKKAMRDCTGKELCMEWLYHIGVPEDQIEELAEHSANTVPVMMPYIDAFFMPRAMGDRPDIVPEGAVNFAFLGQFAETGRDTIFTTEYSMRTGMEAVYTLLNIDRGVPEVWGSTYDVRALIDAT
;
A
#
# COMPACT_ATOMS: atom_id res chain seq x y z
N SER A 1 13.03 -3.65 -9.78
CA SER A 1 13.73 -3.51 -9.25
C SER A 1 14.43 -2.57 -8.31
N ILE A 2 13.71 -1.84 -7.48
CA ILE A 2 14.33 -1.00 -6.45
C ILE A 2 14.77 -1.86 -5.24
N ILE A 3 13.95 -2.78 -4.79
CA ILE A 3 14.14 -3.51 -3.52
C ILE A 3 15.39 -4.37 -3.53
N LEU A 4 15.62 -5.19 -4.57
CA LEU A 4 16.77 -6.09 -4.59
C LEU A 4 18.12 -5.36 -4.50
N PRO A 5 18.38 -4.29 -5.26
CA PRO A 5 19.60 -3.50 -5.10
C PRO A 5 19.76 -2.89 -3.70
N MET A 6 18.66 -2.41 -3.08
CA MET A 6 18.69 -1.88 -1.71
C MET A 6 19.04 -2.96 -0.68
N VAL A 7 18.42 -4.13 -0.77
CA VAL A 7 18.70 -5.27 0.12
C VAL A 7 20.17 -5.71 -0.02
N THR A 8 20.67 -5.78 -1.27
CA THR A 8 22.09 -6.12 -1.51
C THR A 8 23.00 -5.10 -0.86
N TYR A 9 22.76 -3.81 -1.11
CA TYR A 9 23.55 -2.72 -0.51
C TYR A 9 23.56 -2.79 1.03
N LEU A 10 22.40 -2.99 1.65
CA LEU A 10 22.28 -3.06 3.10
C LEU A 10 23.04 -4.28 3.67
N LYS A 11 22.95 -5.44 3.02
CA LYS A 11 23.72 -6.64 3.41
C LYS A 11 25.22 -6.43 3.32
N ASP A 12 25.67 -5.77 2.26
CA ASP A 12 27.09 -5.44 2.06
C ASP A 12 27.62 -4.44 3.11
N HIS A 13 26.71 -3.72 3.79
CA HIS A 13 27.00 -2.80 4.89
C HIS A 13 26.68 -3.39 6.28
N GLY A 14 26.51 -4.70 6.38
CA GLY A 14 26.37 -5.41 7.66
C GLY A 14 24.97 -5.47 8.23
N VAL A 15 23.94 -5.02 7.50
CA VAL A 15 22.55 -5.14 7.95
C VAL A 15 22.11 -6.60 7.87
N GLN A 16 21.59 -7.11 8.98
CA GLN A 16 21.04 -8.47 9.08
C GLN A 16 19.54 -8.46 8.86
N PHE A 17 19.06 -9.42 8.06
CA PHE A 17 17.63 -9.61 7.77
C PHE A 17 17.16 -10.91 8.42
N HIS A 18 16.28 -10.81 9.39
CA HIS A 18 15.66 -11.94 10.07
C HIS A 18 14.30 -12.23 9.45
N TYR A 19 14.28 -13.07 8.42
CA TYR A 19 13.05 -13.53 7.78
C TYR A 19 12.31 -14.54 8.66
N GLU A 20 11.02 -14.75 8.40
CA GLU A 20 10.16 -15.67 9.15
C GLU A 20 10.15 -15.41 10.66
N THR A 21 10.48 -14.17 11.04
CA THR A 21 10.53 -13.72 12.42
C THR A 21 9.47 -12.64 12.63
N LYS A 22 8.49 -12.93 13.47
CA LYS A 22 7.39 -12.03 13.79
C LYS A 22 7.67 -11.30 15.09
N VAL A 23 7.63 -9.97 15.07
CA VAL A 23 7.57 -9.18 16.29
C VAL A 23 6.17 -9.26 16.85
N VAL A 24 6.03 -9.80 18.06
CA VAL A 24 4.72 -10.02 18.70
C VAL A 24 4.43 -9.05 19.82
N ASP A 25 5.45 -8.37 20.36
CA ASP A 25 5.32 -7.33 21.37
C ASP A 25 6.55 -6.43 21.39
N VAL A 26 6.35 -5.18 21.84
CA VAL A 26 7.43 -4.26 22.23
C VAL A 26 7.08 -3.70 23.59
N ARG A 27 8.00 -3.79 24.55
CA ARG A 27 7.79 -3.32 25.92
C ARG A 27 8.54 -2.03 26.16
N PHE A 28 7.89 -1.14 26.90
CA PHE A 28 8.43 0.17 27.25
C PHE A 28 8.53 0.33 28.76
N ASP A 29 9.63 0.94 29.21
CA ASP A 29 9.74 1.51 30.56
C ASP A 29 9.31 2.98 30.48
N ILE A 30 8.19 3.30 31.16
CA ILE A 30 7.55 4.62 31.13
C ILE A 30 7.60 5.21 32.53
N GLN A 31 8.35 6.31 32.68
CA GLN A 31 8.52 7.03 33.94
C GLN A 31 8.18 8.51 33.72
N GLY A 32 6.94 8.89 34.01
CA GLY A 32 6.43 10.23 33.72
C GLY A 32 6.44 10.50 32.23
N LYS A 33 7.22 11.50 31.79
CA LYS A 33 7.36 11.81 30.37
C LYS A 33 8.41 10.93 29.64
N ARG A 34 9.36 10.35 30.38
CA ARG A 34 10.42 9.53 29.80
C ARG A 34 9.86 8.18 29.37
N LYS A 35 10.09 7.82 28.12
CA LYS A 35 9.65 6.56 27.50
C LYS A 35 10.85 5.90 26.85
N GLN A 36 11.15 4.68 27.24
CA GLN A 36 12.26 3.89 26.71
C GLN A 36 11.76 2.54 26.24
N ALA A 37 12.05 2.15 25.02
CA ALA A 37 11.88 0.77 24.57
C ALA A 37 12.88 -0.12 25.33
N SER A 38 12.36 -1.10 26.10
CA SER A 38 13.17 -1.96 26.96
C SER A 38 13.36 -3.36 26.42
N SER A 39 12.42 -3.86 25.61
CA SER A 39 12.60 -5.16 24.96
C SER A 39 11.66 -5.35 23.76
N VAL A 40 12.08 -6.23 22.85
CA VAL A 40 11.28 -6.70 21.71
C VAL A 40 11.04 -8.20 21.87
N VAL A 41 9.80 -8.63 21.81
CA VAL A 41 9.43 -10.04 21.84
C VAL A 41 9.20 -10.52 20.41
N VAL A 42 9.90 -11.57 20.03
CA VAL A 42 9.85 -12.13 18.67
C VAL A 42 9.44 -13.60 18.71
N GLU A 43 8.76 -14.03 17.66
CA GLU A 43 8.39 -15.42 17.40
C GLU A 43 9.08 -15.87 16.11
N HIS A 44 9.81 -16.99 16.19
CA HIS A 44 10.47 -17.63 15.06
C HIS A 44 10.31 -19.15 15.17
N ALA A 45 9.84 -19.79 14.10
CA ALA A 45 9.58 -21.24 14.06
C ALA A 45 8.71 -21.77 15.22
N GLY A 46 7.78 -20.96 15.75
CA GLY A 46 6.91 -21.31 16.87
C GLY A 46 7.53 -21.12 18.25
N GLU A 47 8.78 -20.69 18.33
CA GLU A 47 9.46 -20.36 19.58
C GLU A 47 9.45 -18.85 19.81
N THR A 48 9.16 -18.44 21.05
CA THR A 48 9.16 -17.03 21.46
C THR A 48 10.45 -16.73 22.20
N SER A 49 11.11 -15.62 21.84
CA SER A 49 12.30 -15.10 22.52
C SER A 49 12.17 -13.60 22.75
N THR A 50 13.00 -13.09 23.65
CA THR A 50 13.03 -11.67 24.00
C THR A 50 14.42 -11.10 23.72
N ILE A 51 14.45 -9.95 23.07
CA ILE A 51 15.66 -9.17 22.81
C ILE A 51 15.60 -7.98 23.77
N ASP A 52 16.47 -7.94 24.76
CA ASP A 52 16.57 -6.81 25.69
C ASP A 52 17.28 -5.63 25.03
N LEU A 53 16.78 -4.43 25.30
CA LEU A 53 17.30 -3.17 24.77
C LEU A 53 17.79 -2.28 25.91
N THR A 54 18.87 -1.58 25.64
CA THR A 54 19.39 -0.51 26.48
C THR A 54 19.01 0.86 25.90
N GLU A 55 19.29 1.93 26.61
CA GLU A 55 19.10 3.29 26.06
C GLU A 55 20.04 3.66 24.90
N ASN A 56 21.09 2.86 24.67
CA ASN A 56 22.02 3.04 23.55
C ASN A 56 21.61 2.26 22.29
N ASP A 57 20.61 1.40 22.38
CA ASP A 57 20.02 0.69 21.24
C ASP A 57 18.89 1.53 20.64
N LEU A 58 18.82 1.65 19.34
CA LEU A 58 17.72 2.36 18.67
C LEU A 58 16.73 1.39 18.07
N LEU A 59 15.44 1.59 18.38
CA LEU A 59 14.33 0.80 17.86
C LEU A 59 13.47 1.62 16.91
N PHE A 60 13.30 1.15 15.68
CA PHE A 60 12.40 1.73 14.69
C PHE A 60 11.22 0.80 14.44
N ILE A 61 10.00 1.29 14.61
CA ILE A 61 8.78 0.50 14.59
C ILE A 61 7.88 0.96 13.45
N THR A 62 7.52 0.05 12.55
CA THR A 62 6.49 0.32 11.54
C THR A 62 5.15 -0.23 12.01
N ASN A 63 4.20 0.66 12.26
CA ASN A 63 2.87 0.33 12.76
C ASN A 63 1.91 -0.06 11.64
N GLY A 64 0.99 -1.00 11.94
CA GLY A 64 -0.10 -1.39 11.07
C GLY A 64 0.37 -1.94 9.71
N GLY A 65 -0.55 -2.04 8.76
CA GLY A 65 -0.23 -2.46 7.40
C GLY A 65 -1.45 -2.38 6.47
N CYS A 66 -1.40 -1.50 5.45
CA CYS A 66 -2.50 -1.35 4.50
C CYS A 66 -2.76 -2.60 3.66
N VAL A 67 -1.75 -3.43 3.44
CA VAL A 67 -1.86 -4.68 2.66
C VAL A 67 -1.99 -5.92 3.54
N GLU A 68 -2.19 -5.74 4.83
CA GLU A 68 -2.38 -6.87 5.74
C GLU A 68 -3.67 -7.62 5.45
N SER A 69 -3.62 -8.94 5.61
CA SER A 69 -4.76 -9.83 5.39
C SER A 69 -5.32 -9.80 3.96
N CYS A 70 -4.55 -9.35 2.98
CA CYS A 70 -4.97 -9.41 1.59
C CYS A 70 -5.13 -10.86 1.14
N THR A 71 -6.12 -11.08 0.28
CA THR A 71 -6.38 -12.37 -0.37
C THR A 71 -6.13 -12.25 -1.87
N VAL A 72 -5.70 -13.34 -2.48
CA VAL A 72 -5.36 -13.41 -3.90
C VAL A 72 -6.27 -14.40 -4.60
N GLY A 73 -6.88 -13.98 -5.68
CA GLY A 73 -7.66 -14.84 -6.56
C GLY A 73 -6.85 -15.36 -7.75
N ALA A 74 -7.56 -15.71 -8.80
CA ALA A 74 -7.01 -16.17 -10.07
C ALA A 74 -7.94 -15.81 -11.22
N GLN A 75 -7.56 -16.17 -12.44
CA GLN A 75 -8.39 -15.97 -13.64
C GLN A 75 -9.82 -16.51 -13.45
N ASP A 76 -9.94 -17.66 -12.82
CA ASP A 76 -11.20 -18.40 -12.59
C ASP A 76 -11.68 -18.36 -11.13
N LYS A 77 -11.01 -17.59 -10.28
CA LYS A 77 -11.29 -17.56 -8.83
C LYS A 77 -11.32 -16.12 -8.32
N ALA A 78 -12.40 -15.75 -7.60
CA ALA A 78 -12.46 -14.50 -6.87
C ALA A 78 -11.41 -14.46 -5.75
N ALA A 79 -10.88 -13.25 -5.45
CA ALA A 79 -10.07 -13.05 -4.26
C ALA A 79 -10.88 -13.28 -2.98
N GLY A 80 -12.15 -12.83 -3.00
CA GLY A 80 -13.10 -12.97 -1.91
C GLY A 80 -12.88 -11.91 -0.83
N PHE A 81 -13.95 -11.54 -0.15
CA PHE A 81 -13.93 -10.58 0.95
C PHE A 81 -14.62 -11.15 2.18
N ASP A 82 -13.95 -11.08 3.32
CA ASP A 82 -14.51 -11.45 4.62
C ASP A 82 -14.73 -10.18 5.46
N PRO A 83 -15.97 -9.71 5.62
CA PRO A 83 -16.28 -8.52 6.42
C PRO A 83 -16.05 -8.74 7.93
N THR A 84 -15.89 -9.99 8.36
CA THR A 84 -15.64 -10.36 9.76
C THR A 84 -14.16 -10.48 10.11
N ILE A 85 -13.28 -10.21 9.12
CA ILE A 85 -11.84 -10.31 9.31
C ILE A 85 -11.39 -9.43 10.46
N LYS A 86 -10.56 -10.01 11.33
CA LYS A 86 -9.99 -9.27 12.46
C LYS A 86 -8.59 -8.81 12.09
N PRO A 87 -8.24 -7.56 12.43
CA PRO A 87 -6.87 -7.12 12.27
C PRO A 87 -5.93 -8.04 13.07
N GLY A 88 -4.80 -8.38 12.48
CA GLY A 88 -3.76 -9.20 13.09
C GLY A 88 -2.37 -8.59 12.90
N ASN A 89 -1.31 -9.35 13.07
CA ASN A 89 0.07 -9.00 12.76
C ASN A 89 0.50 -7.58 13.18
N GLY A 90 0.73 -6.68 12.25
CA GLY A 90 1.16 -5.30 12.51
C GLY A 90 0.11 -4.48 13.25
N TRP A 91 -1.19 -4.74 13.04
CA TRP A 91 -2.28 -4.11 13.78
C TRP A 91 -2.32 -4.60 15.23
N ASP A 92 -2.16 -5.91 15.48
CA ASP A 92 -2.11 -6.45 16.84
C ASP A 92 -0.89 -5.95 17.60
N LEU A 93 0.26 -5.87 16.94
CA LEU A 93 1.46 -5.27 17.52
C LEU A 93 1.18 -3.83 17.94
N TRP A 94 0.62 -3.02 17.04
CA TRP A 94 0.33 -1.62 17.36
C TRP A 94 -0.70 -1.48 18.49
N LYS A 95 -1.73 -2.33 18.54
CA LYS A 95 -2.68 -2.34 19.68
C LYS A 95 -2.00 -2.60 21.02
N LYS A 96 -1.06 -3.55 21.08
CA LYS A 96 -0.28 -3.82 22.29
C LYS A 96 0.61 -2.65 22.69
N ILE A 97 1.24 -2.03 21.71
CA ILE A 97 2.06 -0.83 21.91
C ILE A 97 1.18 0.33 22.43
N ALA A 98 0.08 0.62 21.76
CA ALA A 98 -0.84 1.71 22.08
C ALA A 98 -1.50 1.55 23.47
N ALA A 99 -1.67 0.32 23.94
CA ALA A 99 -2.19 0.05 25.27
C ALA A 99 -1.26 0.50 26.42
N GLN A 100 0.03 0.77 26.13
CA GLN A 100 1.01 1.15 27.14
C GLN A 100 1.10 2.66 27.38
N ASP A 101 0.81 3.49 26.37
CA ASP A 101 0.82 4.96 26.49
C ASP A 101 -0.09 5.61 25.44
N PRO A 102 -0.93 6.60 25.80
CA PRO A 102 -1.79 7.29 24.84
C PRO A 102 -1.06 7.99 23.70
N ALA A 103 0.22 8.37 23.88
CA ALA A 103 1.04 8.96 22.82
C ALA A 103 1.43 7.97 21.72
N PHE A 104 1.13 6.70 21.88
CA PHE A 104 1.42 5.66 20.89
C PHE A 104 0.27 5.44 19.89
N GLY A 105 -0.74 6.31 19.91
CA GLY A 105 -1.83 6.37 18.93
C GLY A 105 -3.03 5.46 19.22
N HIS A 106 -3.97 5.42 18.28
CA HIS A 106 -5.24 4.72 18.40
C HIS A 106 -5.51 3.85 17.17
N PRO A 107 -4.91 2.65 17.07
CA PRO A 107 -4.99 1.78 15.90
C PRO A 107 -6.40 1.41 15.47
N GLU A 108 -7.36 1.35 16.40
CA GLU A 108 -8.77 1.04 16.11
C GLU A 108 -9.42 2.04 15.15
N LYS A 109 -8.94 3.28 15.10
CA LYS A 109 -9.42 4.29 14.15
C LYS A 109 -9.17 3.91 12.70
N PHE A 110 -8.20 3.04 12.47
CA PHE A 110 -7.72 2.68 11.14
C PHE A 110 -8.14 1.27 10.72
N CYS A 111 -8.23 0.33 11.65
CA CYS A 111 -8.38 -1.09 11.35
C CYS A 111 -9.69 -1.74 11.86
N SER A 112 -10.65 -0.96 12.38
CA SER A 112 -11.89 -1.53 12.93
C SER A 112 -13.00 -1.73 11.89
N ASP A 113 -12.87 -1.16 10.71
CA ASP A 113 -13.93 -1.15 9.70
C ASP A 113 -13.43 -1.59 8.31
N PRO A 114 -13.25 -2.92 8.12
CA PRO A 114 -12.80 -3.44 6.83
C PRO A 114 -13.83 -3.25 5.72
N GLU A 115 -15.12 -3.07 6.03
CA GLU A 115 -16.16 -2.84 5.03
C GLU A 115 -15.97 -1.49 4.32
N HIS A 116 -15.47 -0.46 5.03
CA HIS A 116 -15.24 0.87 4.46
C HIS A 116 -13.76 1.17 4.15
N SER A 117 -12.83 0.32 4.60
CA SER A 117 -11.40 0.50 4.37
C SER A 117 -10.82 -0.41 3.28
N ASN A 118 -11.67 -1.17 2.59
CA ASN A 118 -11.24 -2.07 1.54
C ASN A 118 -11.33 -1.44 0.14
N TRP A 119 -10.50 -1.95 -0.73
CA TRP A 119 -10.75 -1.95 -2.17
C TRP A 119 -10.25 -3.25 -2.78
N GLU A 120 -10.62 -3.48 -4.05
CA GLU A 120 -10.07 -4.59 -4.83
C GLU A 120 -9.26 -4.07 -6.00
N SER A 121 -8.14 -4.70 -6.26
CA SER A 121 -7.32 -4.46 -7.43
C SER A 121 -7.11 -5.74 -8.22
N ALA A 122 -6.66 -5.60 -9.47
CA ALA A 122 -6.19 -6.74 -10.23
C ALA A 122 -5.02 -6.34 -11.16
N THR A 123 -4.17 -7.31 -11.44
CA THR A 123 -3.19 -7.21 -12.50
C THR A 123 -3.67 -8.01 -13.69
N ILE A 124 -3.86 -7.34 -14.82
CA ILE A 124 -4.22 -7.95 -16.10
C ILE A 124 -2.95 -8.06 -16.94
N THR A 125 -2.53 -9.29 -17.25
CA THR A 125 -1.45 -9.55 -18.18
C THR A 125 -2.05 -9.86 -19.54
N THR A 126 -1.76 -9.04 -20.56
CA THR A 126 -2.18 -9.34 -21.94
C THR A 126 -1.30 -10.45 -22.51
N LEU A 127 -1.91 -11.39 -23.25
CA LEU A 127 -1.22 -12.56 -23.80
C LEU A 127 -0.89 -12.41 -25.28
N ASP A 128 -1.57 -11.47 -25.95
CA ASP A 128 -1.44 -11.16 -27.37
C ASP A 128 -1.62 -9.65 -27.65
N ASP A 129 -1.72 -9.26 -28.91
CA ASP A 129 -1.84 -7.87 -29.38
C ASP A 129 -3.29 -7.39 -29.55
N LYS A 130 -4.30 -8.22 -29.26
CA LYS A 130 -5.71 -7.87 -29.47
C LYS A 130 -6.22 -6.81 -28.48
N ILE A 131 -5.85 -6.90 -27.21
CA ILE A 131 -6.23 -5.91 -26.18
C ILE A 131 -5.41 -4.61 -26.29
N PRO A 132 -4.08 -4.64 -26.51
CA PRO A 132 -3.25 -3.43 -26.60
C PRO A 132 -3.74 -2.36 -27.58
N GLN A 133 -4.38 -2.75 -28.69
CA GLN A 133 -4.93 -1.79 -29.65
C GLN A 133 -6.04 -0.87 -29.07
N TYR A 134 -6.82 -1.37 -28.09
CA TYR A 134 -7.85 -0.56 -27.42
C TYR A 134 -7.21 0.43 -26.45
N ILE A 135 -6.17 0.02 -25.73
CA ILE A 135 -5.35 0.90 -24.90
C ILE A 135 -4.77 2.04 -25.76
N GLN A 136 -4.19 1.70 -26.89
CA GLN A 136 -3.62 2.69 -27.83
C GLN A 136 -4.65 3.69 -28.35
N LYS A 137 -5.90 3.25 -28.62
CA LYS A 137 -6.99 4.15 -29.03
C LYS A 137 -7.30 5.22 -27.98
N ILE A 138 -7.24 4.87 -26.69
CA ILE A 138 -7.51 5.80 -25.58
C ILE A 138 -6.29 6.69 -25.33
N CYS A 139 -5.12 6.09 -25.12
CA CYS A 139 -3.92 6.81 -24.69
C CYS A 139 -3.21 7.55 -25.83
N LYS A 140 -3.52 7.24 -27.10
CA LYS A 140 -2.86 7.78 -28.30
C LYS A 140 -1.34 7.54 -28.30
N ARG A 141 -0.89 6.51 -27.58
CA ARG A 141 0.51 6.12 -27.45
C ARG A 141 0.62 4.62 -27.69
N ASP A 142 1.72 4.20 -28.29
CA ASP A 142 2.03 2.78 -28.46
C ASP A 142 2.39 2.19 -27.08
N PRO A 143 1.63 1.20 -26.58
CA PRO A 143 1.88 0.59 -25.28
C PRO A 143 3.19 -0.21 -25.23
N PHE A 144 3.80 -0.54 -26.37
CA PHE A 144 5.09 -1.24 -26.45
C PHE A 144 6.29 -0.32 -26.70
N SER A 145 6.08 0.99 -26.74
CA SER A 145 7.14 1.97 -27.06
C SER A 145 8.26 2.08 -26.03
N GLY A 146 8.14 1.44 -24.87
CA GLY A 146 9.09 1.58 -23.76
C GLY A 146 8.99 2.92 -23.01
N HIS A 147 7.94 3.70 -23.26
CA HIS A 147 7.60 4.93 -22.55
C HIS A 147 6.34 4.75 -21.70
N THR A 148 6.07 5.70 -20.81
CA THR A 148 4.83 5.73 -20.03
C THR A 148 3.62 5.86 -20.95
N VAL A 149 2.62 5.00 -20.81
CA VAL A 149 1.46 4.92 -21.70
C VAL A 149 0.33 5.81 -21.19
N THR A 150 -0.14 5.62 -19.95
CA THR A 150 -1.25 6.41 -19.41
C THR A 150 -0.81 7.76 -18.86
N GLY A 151 0.43 7.95 -18.49
CA GLY A 151 0.93 9.20 -17.88
C GLY A 151 0.47 9.41 -16.44
N GLY A 152 -0.49 8.65 -15.96
CA GLY A 152 -1.09 8.68 -14.65
C GLY A 152 -2.20 7.64 -14.56
N ILE A 153 -3.04 7.74 -13.54
CA ILE A 153 -4.22 6.89 -13.36
C ILE A 153 -5.34 7.40 -14.25
N VAL A 154 -5.99 6.49 -14.97
CA VAL A 154 -7.19 6.74 -15.77
C VAL A 154 -8.39 6.24 -14.98
N THR A 155 -9.23 7.15 -14.51
CA THR A 155 -10.46 6.80 -13.79
C THR A 155 -11.65 6.82 -14.75
N VAL A 156 -12.44 5.78 -14.72
CA VAL A 156 -13.66 5.66 -15.51
C VAL A 156 -14.81 6.31 -14.73
N LYS A 157 -15.20 7.51 -15.15
CA LYS A 157 -16.21 8.35 -14.46
C LYS A 157 -17.54 7.66 -14.26
N ASP A 158 -17.99 6.89 -15.23
CA ASP A 158 -19.32 6.25 -15.23
C ASP A 158 -19.27 4.79 -14.71
N SER A 159 -18.14 4.34 -14.17
CA SER A 159 -18.03 3.02 -13.57
C SER A 159 -18.70 2.96 -12.20
N ASN A 160 -19.57 1.97 -12.01
CA ASN A 160 -20.20 1.69 -10.71
C ASN A 160 -19.17 1.30 -9.65
N TRP A 161 -18.02 0.76 -10.05
CA TRP A 161 -16.92 0.42 -9.15
C TRP A 161 -15.97 1.60 -8.90
N LEU A 162 -16.21 2.74 -9.56
CA LEU A 162 -15.20 3.80 -9.70
C LEU A 162 -13.87 3.22 -10.17
N LEU A 163 -13.96 2.40 -11.23
CA LEU A 163 -12.83 1.67 -11.78
C LEU A 163 -11.75 2.62 -12.27
N SER A 164 -10.55 2.38 -11.83
CA SER A 164 -9.36 3.09 -12.30
C SER A 164 -8.33 2.11 -12.82
N TRP A 165 -7.50 2.54 -13.76
CA TRP A 165 -6.45 1.71 -14.30
C TRP A 165 -5.23 2.52 -14.72
N THR A 166 -4.10 1.86 -14.82
CA THR A 166 -2.85 2.47 -15.30
C THR A 166 -1.99 1.46 -16.02
N LEU A 167 -1.27 1.96 -17.02
CA LEU A 167 -0.24 1.23 -17.73
C LEU A 167 1.04 2.07 -17.72
N ASN A 168 1.95 1.70 -16.86
CA ASN A 168 3.27 2.30 -16.78
C ASN A 168 4.15 1.85 -17.95
N ARG A 169 5.40 2.31 -17.94
CA ARG A 169 6.42 1.87 -18.91
C ARG A 169 6.53 0.33 -18.90
N GLN A 170 6.49 -0.29 -20.08
CA GLN A 170 6.68 -1.71 -20.31
C GLN A 170 8.06 -1.97 -20.96
N GLN A 171 8.78 -3.05 -20.67
CA GLN A 171 8.42 -4.09 -19.72
C GLN A 171 8.66 -3.60 -18.29
N GLN A 172 7.75 -3.95 -17.40
CA GLN A 172 7.81 -3.58 -16.01
C GLN A 172 8.69 -4.55 -15.20
N PHE A 173 8.71 -5.81 -15.59
CA PHE A 173 9.48 -6.87 -14.94
C PHE A 173 10.58 -7.38 -15.87
N ARG A 174 11.71 -7.83 -15.28
CA ARG A 174 12.88 -8.29 -16.02
C ARG A 174 12.57 -9.43 -16.99
N ASP A 175 11.76 -10.39 -16.55
CA ASP A 175 11.46 -11.60 -17.28
C ASP A 175 10.10 -11.54 -18.01
N GLN A 176 9.48 -10.36 -18.06
CA GLN A 176 8.23 -10.14 -18.77
C GLN A 176 8.45 -10.25 -20.29
N PRO A 177 7.69 -11.10 -21.00
CA PRO A 177 7.75 -11.21 -22.45
C PRO A 177 7.47 -9.86 -23.13
N LYS A 178 8.17 -9.58 -24.24
CA LYS A 178 8.09 -8.30 -24.93
C LYS A 178 6.72 -7.99 -25.54
N ASN A 179 5.93 -9.02 -25.82
CA ASN A 179 4.58 -8.93 -26.38
C ASN A 179 3.48 -8.92 -25.32
N GLN A 180 3.83 -8.85 -24.04
CA GLN A 180 2.87 -8.80 -22.93
C GLN A 180 2.91 -7.45 -22.23
N LEU A 181 1.74 -6.99 -21.80
CA LEU A 181 1.57 -5.80 -20.97
C LEU A 181 1.01 -6.20 -19.62
N CYS A 182 1.46 -5.53 -18.56
CA CYS A 182 0.89 -5.65 -17.23
C CYS A 182 0.11 -4.38 -16.91
N VAL A 183 -1.22 -4.46 -16.98
CA VAL A 183 -2.15 -3.39 -16.64
C VAL A 183 -2.57 -3.56 -15.19
N TRP A 184 -2.50 -2.50 -14.40
CA TRP A 184 -3.07 -2.50 -13.06
C TRP A 184 -4.43 -1.81 -13.08
N ILE A 185 -5.43 -2.47 -12.50
CA ILE A 185 -6.77 -1.93 -12.30
C ILE A 185 -7.12 -1.98 -10.81
N TYR A 186 -8.00 -1.07 -10.37
CA TYR A 186 -8.62 -1.14 -9.05
C TYR A 186 -9.99 -0.46 -9.06
N GLY A 187 -10.84 -0.86 -8.11
CA GLY A 187 -12.13 -0.26 -7.86
C GLY A 187 -12.32 0.02 -6.38
N LEU A 188 -12.90 1.19 -6.06
CA LEU A 188 -13.13 1.62 -4.69
C LEU A 188 -14.46 1.13 -4.14
N PHE A 189 -15.46 0.90 -4.98
CA PHE A 189 -16.78 0.41 -4.58
C PHE A 189 -16.91 -1.09 -4.86
N SER A 190 -16.15 -1.87 -4.07
CA SER A 190 -16.05 -3.31 -4.27
C SER A 190 -17.36 -4.07 -4.01
N ASP A 191 -18.31 -3.46 -3.27
CA ASP A 191 -19.64 -4.00 -2.93
C ASP A 191 -20.71 -3.77 -4.03
N LYS A 192 -20.43 -2.94 -5.04
CA LYS A 192 -21.39 -2.59 -6.07
C LYS A 192 -21.34 -3.55 -7.27
N PRO A 193 -22.50 -3.82 -7.92
CA PRO A 193 -22.50 -4.54 -9.19
C PRO A 193 -21.87 -3.68 -10.29
N GLY A 194 -21.09 -4.31 -11.17
CA GLY A 194 -20.49 -3.65 -12.32
C GLY A 194 -21.51 -3.16 -13.36
N ASN A 195 -21.02 -2.36 -14.30
CA ASN A 195 -21.84 -1.86 -15.41
C ASN A 195 -22.12 -2.97 -16.42
N TYR A 196 -21.15 -3.80 -16.74
CA TYR A 196 -21.23 -4.95 -17.63
C TYR A 196 -21.43 -6.25 -16.84
N VAL A 197 -20.53 -6.55 -15.91
CA VAL A 197 -20.63 -7.69 -15.00
C VAL A 197 -21.58 -7.32 -13.86
N LYS A 198 -22.79 -7.90 -13.88
CA LYS A 198 -23.86 -7.59 -12.89
C LYS A 198 -23.64 -8.27 -11.54
N LYS A 199 -22.41 -8.20 -11.01
CA LYS A 199 -21.93 -8.84 -9.80
C LYS A 199 -21.06 -7.85 -9.03
N ALA A 200 -21.03 -7.94 -7.70
CA ALA A 200 -20.16 -7.09 -6.90
C ALA A 200 -18.68 -7.37 -7.24
N MET A 201 -17.85 -6.33 -7.29
CA MET A 201 -16.46 -6.46 -7.69
C MET A 201 -15.73 -7.52 -6.87
N ARG A 202 -15.92 -7.49 -5.55
CA ARG A 202 -15.30 -8.40 -4.58
C ARG A 202 -15.70 -9.89 -4.72
N ASP A 203 -16.73 -10.16 -5.49
CA ASP A 203 -17.19 -11.52 -5.78
C ASP A 203 -16.76 -11.98 -7.18
N CYS A 204 -16.13 -11.11 -7.97
CA CYS A 204 -15.73 -11.38 -9.34
C CYS A 204 -14.45 -12.22 -9.40
N THR A 205 -14.41 -13.13 -10.38
CA THR A 205 -13.16 -13.80 -10.79
C THR A 205 -12.26 -12.84 -11.57
N GLY A 206 -11.00 -13.20 -11.77
CA GLY A 206 -10.11 -12.41 -12.60
C GLY A 206 -10.64 -12.17 -14.01
N LYS A 207 -11.23 -13.23 -14.64
CA LYS A 207 -11.90 -13.09 -15.94
C LYS A 207 -13.00 -12.02 -15.90
N GLU A 208 -13.88 -12.06 -14.91
CA GLU A 208 -14.99 -11.11 -14.77
C GLU A 208 -14.50 -9.67 -14.56
N LEU A 209 -13.43 -9.47 -13.77
CA LEU A 209 -12.80 -8.16 -13.62
C LEU A 209 -12.21 -7.65 -14.95
N CYS A 210 -11.59 -8.54 -15.72
CA CYS A 210 -11.11 -8.21 -17.06
C CYS A 210 -12.26 -7.82 -18.00
N MET A 211 -13.37 -8.56 -17.99
CA MET A 211 -14.55 -8.27 -18.82
C MET A 211 -15.09 -6.88 -18.53
N GLU A 212 -15.25 -6.48 -17.27
CA GLU A 212 -15.71 -5.14 -16.89
C GLU A 212 -14.73 -4.05 -17.37
N TRP A 213 -13.42 -4.26 -17.21
CA TRP A 213 -12.42 -3.32 -17.70
C TRP A 213 -12.44 -3.21 -19.23
N LEU A 214 -12.55 -4.32 -19.96
CA LEU A 214 -12.64 -4.34 -21.44
C LEU A 214 -13.87 -3.57 -21.93
N TYR A 215 -15.01 -3.72 -21.27
CA TYR A 215 -16.19 -2.92 -21.55
C TYR A 215 -15.90 -1.42 -21.46
N HIS A 216 -15.24 -1.00 -20.39
CA HIS A 216 -14.94 0.42 -20.16
C HIS A 216 -13.86 1.00 -21.08
N ILE A 217 -12.98 0.18 -21.63
CA ILE A 217 -12.02 0.64 -22.65
C ILE A 217 -12.57 0.58 -24.09
N GLY A 218 -13.85 0.25 -24.24
CA GLY A 218 -14.57 0.32 -25.52
C GLY A 218 -14.37 -0.88 -26.43
N VAL A 219 -14.14 -2.06 -25.86
CA VAL A 219 -14.20 -3.33 -26.61
C VAL A 219 -15.66 -3.62 -26.95
N PRO A 220 -16.00 -4.04 -28.19
CA PRO A 220 -17.33 -4.50 -28.54
C PRO A 220 -17.80 -5.63 -27.64
N GLU A 221 -19.07 -5.58 -27.20
CA GLU A 221 -19.58 -6.53 -26.19
C GLU A 221 -19.51 -7.99 -26.64
N ASP A 222 -19.67 -8.25 -27.94
CA ASP A 222 -19.55 -9.59 -28.53
C ASP A 222 -18.13 -10.16 -28.53
N GLN A 223 -17.11 -9.35 -28.22
CA GLN A 223 -15.69 -9.76 -28.16
C GLN A 223 -15.17 -9.82 -26.73
N ILE A 224 -15.87 -9.25 -25.75
CA ILE A 224 -15.36 -9.09 -24.39
C ILE A 224 -15.05 -10.43 -23.75
N GLU A 225 -15.95 -11.38 -23.81
CA GLU A 225 -15.77 -12.68 -23.15
C GLU A 225 -14.61 -13.48 -23.77
N GLU A 226 -14.52 -13.50 -25.09
CA GLU A 226 -13.43 -14.19 -25.81
C GLU A 226 -12.06 -13.57 -25.46
N LEU A 227 -11.96 -12.24 -25.45
CA LEU A 227 -10.70 -11.58 -25.14
C LEU A 227 -10.31 -11.76 -23.67
N ALA A 228 -11.25 -11.71 -22.74
CA ALA A 228 -10.99 -11.95 -21.33
C ALA A 228 -10.53 -13.38 -21.05
N GLU A 229 -11.06 -14.36 -21.79
CA GLU A 229 -10.71 -15.79 -21.64
C GLU A 229 -9.36 -16.14 -22.26
N HIS A 230 -9.08 -15.63 -23.48
CA HIS A 230 -7.98 -16.16 -24.29
C HIS A 230 -6.83 -15.16 -24.50
N SER A 231 -7.08 -13.86 -24.35
CA SER A 231 -6.09 -12.80 -24.59
C SER A 231 -5.57 -12.10 -23.34
N ALA A 232 -6.06 -12.52 -22.14
CA ALA A 232 -5.64 -11.98 -20.86
C ALA A 232 -5.57 -13.06 -19.77
N ASN A 233 -4.68 -12.82 -18.80
CA ASN A 233 -4.70 -13.51 -17.51
C ASN A 233 -4.78 -12.46 -16.41
N THR A 234 -5.77 -12.57 -15.54
CA THR A 234 -6.06 -11.57 -14.53
C THR A 234 -6.02 -12.16 -13.14
N VAL A 235 -5.27 -11.51 -12.25
CA VAL A 235 -5.11 -11.92 -10.86
C VAL A 235 -5.70 -10.83 -9.96
N PRO A 236 -6.87 -11.06 -9.35
CA PRO A 236 -7.47 -10.15 -8.39
C PRO A 236 -6.77 -10.23 -7.03
N VAL A 237 -6.78 -9.10 -6.33
CA VAL A 237 -6.29 -8.97 -4.95
C VAL A 237 -7.28 -8.12 -4.17
N MET A 238 -7.89 -8.70 -3.15
CA MET A 238 -8.71 -8.00 -2.18
C MET A 238 -7.85 -7.55 -1.01
N MET A 239 -7.95 -6.27 -0.65
CA MET A 239 -7.16 -5.63 0.39
C MET A 239 -8.07 -4.99 1.42
N PRO A 240 -8.36 -5.66 2.55
CA PRO A 240 -9.35 -5.19 3.55
C PRO A 240 -8.98 -3.87 4.22
N TYR A 241 -7.69 -3.54 4.32
CA TYR A 241 -7.19 -2.37 5.06
C TYR A 241 -6.45 -1.37 4.18
N ILE A 242 -6.62 -1.41 2.86
CA ILE A 242 -5.84 -0.54 1.96
C ILE A 242 -6.14 0.94 2.18
N ASP A 243 -7.38 1.28 2.48
CA ASP A 243 -7.84 2.64 2.77
C ASP A 243 -7.80 2.98 4.27
N ALA A 244 -7.21 2.13 5.11
CA ALA A 244 -7.07 2.38 6.55
C ALA A 244 -6.43 3.75 6.82
N PHE A 245 -5.47 4.17 5.99
CA PHE A 245 -4.82 5.47 6.09
C PHE A 245 -5.81 6.65 5.96
N PHE A 246 -6.89 6.50 5.20
CA PHE A 246 -7.89 7.54 4.93
C PHE A 246 -9.09 7.49 5.88
N MET A 247 -9.11 6.56 6.83
CA MET A 247 -10.21 6.49 7.81
C MET A 247 -10.26 7.78 8.65
N PRO A 248 -11.46 8.21 9.07
CA PRO A 248 -11.64 9.41 9.87
C PRO A 248 -10.82 9.37 11.17
N ARG A 249 -9.96 10.37 11.36
CA ARG A 249 -9.03 10.46 12.47
C ARG A 249 -8.85 11.88 12.97
N ALA A 250 -8.35 12.01 14.19
CA ALA A 250 -7.92 13.26 14.80
C ALA A 250 -6.38 13.29 14.96
N MET A 251 -5.86 14.45 15.33
CA MET A 251 -4.47 14.58 15.79
C MET A 251 -4.23 13.68 17.00
N GLY A 252 -3.12 12.94 16.99
CA GLY A 252 -2.75 11.98 18.02
C GLY A 252 -3.30 10.56 17.80
N ASP A 253 -4.19 10.33 16.82
CA ASP A 253 -4.59 8.96 16.46
C ASP A 253 -3.44 8.19 15.79
N ARG A 254 -2.57 8.88 15.04
CA ARG A 254 -1.24 8.37 14.70
C ARG A 254 -0.24 8.90 15.73
N PRO A 255 0.73 8.08 16.20
CA PRO A 255 1.80 8.59 17.04
C PRO A 255 2.72 9.53 16.27
N ASP A 256 3.30 10.49 16.94
CA ASP A 256 4.44 11.24 16.39
C ASP A 256 5.59 10.29 16.05
N ILE A 257 6.41 10.64 15.06
CA ILE A 257 7.58 9.85 14.68
C ILE A 257 8.47 9.59 15.89
N VAL A 258 8.77 10.63 16.64
CA VAL A 258 9.47 10.53 17.93
C VAL A 258 8.56 11.15 19.00
N PRO A 259 7.75 10.37 19.72
CA PRO A 259 6.86 10.89 20.76
C PRO A 259 7.60 11.66 21.83
N GLU A 260 6.94 12.66 22.45
CA GLU A 260 7.54 13.42 23.54
C GLU A 260 8.06 12.49 24.64
N GLY A 261 9.35 12.63 24.96
CA GLY A 261 10.03 11.84 25.98
C GLY A 261 10.55 10.48 25.49
N ALA A 262 10.41 10.16 24.20
CA ALA A 262 11.03 8.96 23.66
C ALA A 262 12.56 9.05 23.70
N VAL A 263 13.20 8.01 24.24
CA VAL A 263 14.66 7.97 24.44
C VAL A 263 15.36 7.30 23.28
N ASN A 264 14.86 6.13 22.87
CA ASN A 264 15.60 5.21 22.00
C ASN A 264 14.71 4.54 20.94
N PHE A 265 13.54 5.11 20.64
CA PHE A 265 12.64 4.54 19.62
C PHE A 265 11.95 5.60 18.82
N ALA A 266 11.50 5.20 17.63
CA ALA A 266 10.65 5.99 16.75
C ALA A 266 9.61 5.12 16.03
N PHE A 267 8.48 5.72 15.68
CA PHE A 267 7.47 5.12 14.82
C PHE A 267 7.72 5.55 13.36
N LEU A 268 7.57 4.61 12.44
CA LEU A 268 7.83 4.82 11.02
C LEU A 268 6.64 4.45 10.17
N GLY A 269 6.67 4.89 8.92
CA GLY A 269 5.75 4.48 7.88
C GLY A 269 4.43 5.24 7.90
N GLN A 270 3.44 4.65 7.28
CA GLN A 270 2.16 5.31 6.97
C GLN A 270 1.35 5.72 8.20
N PHE A 271 1.55 5.05 9.32
CA PHE A 271 0.82 5.30 10.58
C PHE A 271 1.66 6.02 11.65
N ALA A 272 2.69 6.72 11.24
CA ALA A 272 3.37 7.73 12.05
C ALA A 272 3.01 9.13 11.55
N GLU A 273 2.88 10.13 12.45
CA GLU A 273 2.51 11.49 12.08
C GLU A 273 3.74 12.28 11.65
N THR A 274 3.68 12.90 10.47
CA THR A 274 4.65 13.90 10.02
C THR A 274 3.93 15.12 9.49
N GLY A 275 4.51 16.29 9.70
CA GLY A 275 3.92 17.54 9.26
C GLY A 275 3.92 17.69 7.73
N ARG A 276 2.83 18.23 7.17
CA ARG A 276 2.69 18.61 5.76
C ARG A 276 2.66 17.47 4.73
N ASP A 277 2.64 16.22 5.15
CA ASP A 277 2.47 15.10 4.25
C ASP A 277 1.23 14.32 4.61
N THR A 278 0.46 13.86 3.61
CA THR A 278 -0.86 13.30 3.85
C THR A 278 -1.13 12.02 3.06
N ILE A 279 -0.18 11.53 2.28
CA ILE A 279 -0.41 10.42 1.36
C ILE A 279 0.46 9.21 1.73
N PHE A 280 -0.14 8.02 1.70
CA PHE A 280 0.52 6.73 1.91
C PHE A 280 1.46 6.36 0.76
N THR A 281 2.52 7.11 0.57
CA THR A 281 3.50 6.89 -0.51
C THR A 281 4.82 6.35 0.03
N THR A 282 5.65 5.84 -0.87
CA THR A 282 7.03 5.48 -0.54
C THR A 282 7.79 6.69 -0.01
N GLU A 283 7.50 7.88 -0.54
CA GLU A 283 8.08 9.14 -0.07
C GLU A 283 7.72 9.41 1.38
N TYR A 284 6.46 9.23 1.78
CA TYR A 284 6.04 9.37 3.17
C TYR A 284 6.84 8.46 4.11
N SER A 285 6.98 7.19 3.75
CA SER A 285 7.75 6.22 4.54
C SER A 285 9.23 6.58 4.62
N MET A 286 9.83 7.06 3.54
CA MET A 286 11.23 7.54 3.54
C MET A 286 11.41 8.78 4.42
N ARG A 287 10.46 9.72 4.37
CA ARG A 287 10.46 10.93 5.19
C ARG A 287 10.45 10.59 6.68
N THR A 288 9.52 9.72 7.11
CA THR A 288 9.44 9.31 8.51
C THR A 288 10.74 8.63 8.98
N GLY A 289 11.38 7.82 8.13
CA GLY A 289 12.66 7.20 8.43
C GLY A 289 13.80 8.21 8.59
N MET A 290 13.88 9.20 7.69
CA MET A 290 14.90 10.26 7.78
C MET A 290 14.71 11.12 9.03
N GLU A 291 13.47 11.52 9.33
CA GLU A 291 13.13 12.35 10.48
C GLU A 291 13.45 11.62 11.79
N ALA A 292 13.09 10.32 11.88
CA ALA A 292 13.41 9.48 13.03
C ALA A 292 14.93 9.42 13.31
N VAL A 293 15.71 9.14 12.27
CA VAL A 293 17.18 9.05 12.41
C VAL A 293 17.79 10.38 12.80
N TYR A 294 17.38 11.49 12.15
CA TYR A 294 17.94 12.80 12.46
C TYR A 294 17.60 13.24 13.88
N THR A 295 16.37 12.98 14.34
CA THR A 295 15.92 13.33 15.69
C THR A 295 16.63 12.48 16.74
N LEU A 296 16.60 11.15 16.63
CA LEU A 296 17.18 10.26 17.66
C LEU A 296 18.69 10.38 17.75
N LEU A 297 19.37 10.64 16.65
CA LEU A 297 20.84 10.82 16.63
C LEU A 297 21.28 12.28 16.80
N ASN A 298 20.32 13.19 17.03
CA ASN A 298 20.58 14.63 17.17
C ASN A 298 21.42 15.19 16.01
N ILE A 299 21.09 14.80 14.78
CA ILE A 299 21.77 15.26 13.57
C ILE A 299 21.17 16.59 13.16
N ASP A 300 21.98 17.65 13.10
CA ASP A 300 21.56 18.98 12.63
C ASP A 300 21.36 18.97 11.10
N ARG A 301 20.28 18.33 10.67
CA ARG A 301 19.88 18.23 9.27
C ARG A 301 18.36 18.12 9.15
N GLY A 302 17.76 18.97 8.35
CA GLY A 302 16.34 18.91 8.03
C GLY A 302 16.03 17.85 6.97
N VAL A 303 14.86 17.25 7.07
CA VAL A 303 14.27 16.49 5.97
C VAL A 303 13.81 17.48 4.90
N PRO A 304 14.05 17.22 3.59
CA PRO A 304 13.58 18.09 2.53
C PRO A 304 12.08 18.38 2.65
N GLU A 305 11.69 19.64 2.52
CA GLU A 305 10.27 20.00 2.63
C GLU A 305 9.45 19.45 1.46
N VAL A 306 8.18 19.08 1.73
CA VAL A 306 7.20 18.80 0.70
C VAL A 306 6.89 20.10 -0.03
N TRP A 307 6.87 20.05 -1.37
CA TRP A 307 6.50 21.20 -2.16
C TRP A 307 5.08 21.67 -1.86
N GLY A 308 4.97 22.88 -1.35
CA GLY A 308 3.71 23.46 -0.91
C GLY A 308 2.90 24.03 -2.07
N SER A 309 2.40 23.19 -2.98
CA SER A 309 1.60 23.60 -4.15
C SER A 309 0.38 24.47 -3.78
N THR A 310 -0.20 24.23 -2.62
CA THR A 310 -1.33 25.03 -2.08
C THR A 310 -1.00 26.53 -1.90
N TYR A 311 0.27 26.84 -1.71
CA TYR A 311 0.75 28.22 -1.51
C TYR A 311 1.51 28.77 -2.73
N ASP A 312 1.60 28.00 -3.82
CA ASP A 312 2.28 28.43 -5.04
C ASP A 312 1.26 28.97 -6.05
N VAL A 313 1.34 30.27 -6.31
CA VAL A 313 0.44 30.97 -7.25
C VAL A 313 0.49 30.35 -8.66
N ARG A 314 1.64 29.82 -9.08
CA ARG A 314 1.79 29.17 -10.38
C ARG A 314 0.97 27.88 -10.44
N ALA A 315 1.00 27.06 -9.39
CA ALA A 315 0.19 25.86 -9.30
C ALA A 315 -1.31 26.19 -9.27
N LEU A 316 -1.72 27.29 -8.62
CA LEU A 316 -3.11 27.73 -8.62
C LEU A 316 -3.58 28.21 -10.00
N ILE A 317 -2.71 28.91 -10.75
CA ILE A 317 -3.03 29.36 -12.12
C ILE A 317 -3.10 28.15 -13.07
N ASP A 318 -2.19 27.18 -12.96
CA ASP A 318 -2.19 25.99 -13.80
C ASP A 318 -3.39 25.07 -13.53
N ALA A 319 -4.03 25.17 -12.37
CA ALA A 319 -5.19 24.38 -11.98
C ALA A 319 -6.54 25.00 -12.44
N THR A 320 -6.55 26.24 -12.92
CA THR A 320 -7.73 26.96 -13.42
C THR A 320 -7.83 26.90 -14.93
#